data_5b4da05b92821c025b3510e48c0c6430
#
_entry.id   5b4da05b92821c025b3510e48c0c6430
#
_cell.length_a   1.000
_cell.length_b   1.000
_cell.length_c   1.000
_cell.angle_alpha   90.00
_cell.angle_beta   90.00
_cell.angle_gamma   90.00
#
_symmetry.space_group_name_H-M   'P 1'
#
loop_
_entity.id
_entity.type
_entity.pdbx_description
1 polymer ?
#
loop_
_entity_poly.entity_id
_entity_poly.type
_entity_poly.pdbx_seq_one_letter_code
_entity_poly.pdbx_strand_id
1 'polypeptide(L)'
;FFATSIQADGWIPNITIGGNNGDEDYTAYGATFLFTPNDRFEALLTVESMDDQSALKAYNQNFNVAPGVIAPPPPGPNTTDFSGGLLACTIYPQACRTSPDQLGYAENDTQHDASVKTDAITLNMSYELNDNLTVKYIFGYRDVTEDRIYDYDGSAAPFITLERWNVYDQTSHEIQLNGSYNNVEFTAGLYMFEKEFEQDWATG
;
A
#
# COMPACT_ATOMS: atom_id res chain seq x y z
N PHE A 1 -20.71 9.62 9.67
CA PHE A 1 -19.27 9.75 9.94
C PHE A 1 -18.75 8.46 10.55
N PHE A 2 -17.47 8.21 10.34
CA PHE A 2 -16.73 7.15 11.01
C PHE A 2 -15.38 7.70 11.47
N ALA A 3 -14.80 7.06 12.47
CA ALA A 3 -13.41 7.24 12.88
C ALA A 3 -12.92 5.91 13.44
N THR A 4 -11.70 5.55 13.13
CA THR A 4 -11.02 4.37 13.66
C THR A 4 -9.58 4.72 13.97
N SER A 5 -9.03 4.13 15.02
CA SER A 5 -7.62 4.19 15.35
C SER A 5 -7.20 2.83 15.90
N ILE A 6 -6.10 2.32 15.41
CA ILE A 6 -5.52 1.03 15.79
C ILE A 6 -4.08 1.30 16.17
N GLN A 7 -3.69 0.87 17.37
CA GLN A 7 -2.30 0.91 17.81
C GLN A 7 -1.95 -0.43 18.45
N ALA A 8 -0.86 -1.01 17.98
CA ALA A 8 -0.31 -2.23 18.56
C ALA A 8 1.22 -2.22 18.46
N ASP A 9 1.86 -2.67 19.52
CA ASP A 9 3.31 -2.83 19.53
C ASP A 9 3.71 -3.96 18.57
N GLY A 10 4.87 -3.80 17.93
CA GLY A 10 5.47 -4.83 17.10
C GLY A 10 5.70 -6.13 17.89
N TRP A 11 5.45 -7.25 17.25
CA TRP A 11 5.52 -8.58 17.89
C TRP A 11 6.67 -9.46 17.39
N ILE A 12 7.41 -9.00 16.36
CA ILE A 12 8.55 -9.71 15.80
C ILE A 12 9.83 -9.07 16.32
N PRO A 13 10.52 -9.65 17.32
CA PRO A 13 11.77 -9.06 17.84
C PRO A 13 12.85 -9.05 16.76
N ASN A 14 13.52 -7.92 16.59
CA ASN A 14 14.71 -7.82 15.77
C ASN A 14 15.95 -8.06 16.62
N ILE A 15 16.65 -9.15 16.37
CA ILE A 15 17.79 -9.56 17.18
C ILE A 15 19.11 -8.93 16.74
N THR A 16 19.13 -8.21 15.62
CA THR A 16 20.34 -7.52 15.10
C THR A 16 20.48 -6.13 15.69
N ILE A 17 19.43 -5.31 15.56
CA ILE A 17 19.46 -3.91 16.00
C ILE A 17 18.61 -3.66 17.26
N GLY A 18 17.85 -4.67 17.70
CA GLY A 18 16.89 -4.55 18.80
C GLY A 18 15.55 -3.98 18.35
N GLY A 19 14.62 -3.87 19.30
CA GLY A 19 13.25 -3.46 19.02
C GLY A 19 12.40 -4.58 18.43
N ASN A 20 11.21 -4.23 17.96
CA ASN A 20 10.27 -5.15 17.34
C ASN A 20 9.81 -4.60 15.98
N ASN A 21 9.52 -5.49 15.05
CA ASN A 21 8.88 -5.19 13.77
C ASN A 21 7.40 -5.58 13.81
N GLY A 22 6.62 -5.01 12.88
CA GLY A 22 5.21 -5.35 12.71
C GLY A 22 4.30 -4.68 13.73
N ASP A 23 4.65 -3.48 14.18
CA ASP A 23 3.76 -2.58 14.88
C ASP A 23 2.65 -2.07 13.96
N GLU A 24 1.53 -1.69 14.56
CA GLU A 24 0.39 -1.10 13.87
C GLU A 24 0.12 0.29 14.46
N ASP A 25 0.11 1.30 13.61
CA ASP A 25 -0.32 2.66 13.95
C ASP A 25 -1.13 3.21 12.77
N TYR A 26 -2.43 3.09 12.88
CA TYR A 26 -3.37 3.41 11.83
C TYR A 26 -4.47 4.30 12.36
N THR A 27 -4.76 5.39 11.67
CA THR A 27 -5.90 6.26 11.95
C THR A 27 -6.63 6.59 10.66
N ALA A 28 -7.95 6.43 10.66
CA ALA A 28 -8.80 6.86 9.55
C ALA A 28 -10.07 7.51 10.07
N TYR A 29 -10.54 8.51 9.36
CA TYR A 29 -11.79 9.17 9.63
C TYR A 29 -12.46 9.66 8.35
N GLY A 30 -13.76 9.79 8.41
CA GLY A 30 -14.52 10.30 7.29
C GLY A 30 -15.94 10.70 7.64
N ALA A 31 -16.55 11.40 6.71
CA ALA A 31 -17.93 11.84 6.83
C ALA A 31 -18.65 11.76 5.49
N THR A 32 -19.91 11.39 5.56
CA THR A 32 -20.81 11.37 4.41
C THR A 32 -21.96 12.31 4.65
N PHE A 33 -22.25 13.16 3.69
CA PHE A 33 -23.32 14.16 3.72
C PHE A 33 -24.31 13.87 2.60
N LEU A 34 -25.55 13.65 2.96
CA LEU A 34 -26.65 13.51 2.02
C LEU A 34 -27.44 14.82 1.96
N PHE A 35 -27.63 15.33 0.74
CA PHE A 35 -28.40 16.53 0.46
C PHE A 35 -29.53 16.24 -0.53
N THR A 36 -30.77 16.35 -0.09
CA THR A 36 -32.00 16.09 -0.84
C THR A 36 -32.97 17.26 -0.74
N PRO A 37 -32.74 18.36 -1.47
CA PRO A 37 -33.54 19.57 -1.35
C PRO A 37 -34.97 19.41 -1.88
N ASN A 38 -35.20 18.41 -2.71
CA ASN A 38 -36.51 18.04 -3.27
C ASN A 38 -36.49 16.57 -3.74
N ASP A 39 -37.62 16.04 -4.15
CA ASP A 39 -37.80 14.64 -4.52
C ASP A 39 -37.04 14.21 -5.79
N ARG A 40 -36.50 15.17 -6.56
CA ARG A 40 -35.83 14.92 -7.83
C ARG A 40 -34.32 15.05 -7.80
N PHE A 41 -33.78 15.62 -6.72
CA PHE A 41 -32.34 15.86 -6.58
C PHE A 41 -31.77 15.21 -5.35
N GLU A 42 -30.73 14.45 -5.54
CA GLU A 42 -29.91 13.88 -4.47
C GLU A 42 -28.44 14.15 -4.73
N ALA A 43 -27.72 14.52 -3.71
CA ALA A 43 -26.27 14.61 -3.71
C ALA A 43 -25.70 13.96 -2.46
N LEU A 44 -24.75 13.04 -2.65
CA LEU A 44 -24.03 12.34 -1.62
C LEU A 44 -22.54 12.70 -1.72
N LEU A 45 -22.05 13.45 -0.75
CA LEU A 45 -20.64 13.81 -0.60
C LEU A 45 -20.01 12.95 0.49
N THR A 46 -18.92 12.28 0.16
CA THR A 46 -18.07 11.54 1.11
C THR A 46 -16.68 12.17 1.12
N VAL A 47 -16.14 12.43 2.31
CA VAL A 47 -14.76 12.87 2.53
C VAL A 47 -14.09 11.91 3.50
N GLU A 48 -12.88 11.50 3.19
CA GLU A 48 -12.13 10.48 3.94
C GLU A 48 -10.68 10.88 4.03
N SER A 49 -10.07 10.57 5.18
CA SER A 49 -8.64 10.72 5.41
C SER A 49 -8.11 9.53 6.19
N MET A 50 -6.93 9.08 5.83
CA MET A 50 -6.23 7.95 6.43
C MET A 50 -4.76 8.30 6.62
N ASP A 51 -4.22 7.98 7.79
CA ASP A 51 -2.78 8.02 8.11
C ASP A 51 -2.42 6.64 8.68
N ASP A 52 -1.58 5.91 7.97
CA ASP A 52 -1.07 4.59 8.34
C ASP A 52 0.45 4.68 8.46
N GLN A 53 0.96 4.58 9.68
CA GLN A 53 2.37 4.57 10.04
C GLN A 53 2.81 3.20 10.54
N SER A 54 2.06 2.16 10.21
CA SER A 54 2.39 0.80 10.58
C SER A 54 3.68 0.35 9.90
N ALA A 55 4.63 -0.14 10.68
CA ALA A 55 5.87 -0.65 10.13
C ALA A 55 5.66 -1.91 9.30
N LEU A 56 6.43 -2.04 8.24
CA LEU A 56 6.40 -3.24 7.42
C LEU A 56 6.80 -4.47 8.25
N LYS A 57 6.14 -5.58 7.98
CA LYS A 57 6.55 -6.88 8.55
C LYS A 57 7.95 -7.22 8.07
N ALA A 58 8.78 -7.71 8.97
CA ALA A 58 10.13 -8.12 8.64
C ALA A 58 10.17 -9.20 7.56
N TYR A 59 11.08 -9.03 6.63
CA TYR A 59 11.47 -10.09 5.71
C TYR A 59 12.64 -10.83 6.32
N ASN A 60 12.57 -12.16 6.37
CA ASN A 60 13.70 -12.98 6.72
C ASN A 60 14.11 -13.79 5.50
N GLN A 61 15.39 -13.80 5.22
CA GLN A 61 15.92 -14.68 4.20
C GLN A 61 15.91 -16.13 4.68
N ASN A 62 15.40 -17.02 3.87
CA ASN A 62 15.41 -18.45 4.13
C ASN A 62 16.51 -19.10 3.31
N PHE A 63 17.72 -19.13 3.85
CA PHE A 63 18.82 -19.89 3.23
C PHE A 63 18.82 -21.33 3.73
N ASN A 64 18.49 -22.25 2.86
CA ASN A 64 18.68 -23.69 3.09
C ASN A 64 20.13 -24.13 2.82
N VAL A 65 21.10 -23.42 3.34
CA VAL A 65 22.51 -23.86 3.24
C VAL A 65 22.93 -24.37 4.61
N ALA A 66 23.22 -25.68 4.68
CA ALA A 66 23.75 -26.24 5.92
C ALA A 66 25.07 -25.56 6.29
N PRO A 67 25.31 -25.25 7.59
CA PRO A 67 26.54 -24.62 8.04
C PRO A 67 27.78 -25.37 7.52
N GLY A 68 28.68 -24.67 6.85
CA GLY A 68 29.90 -25.25 6.27
C GLY A 68 29.75 -25.83 4.88
N VAL A 69 28.60 -25.81 4.25
CA VAL A 69 28.42 -26.15 2.85
C VAL A 69 28.52 -24.87 2.03
N ILE A 70 29.62 -24.75 1.30
CA ILE A 70 29.77 -23.77 0.23
C ILE A 70 28.97 -24.34 -0.96
N ALA A 71 27.67 -24.02 -1.00
CA ALA A 71 26.88 -24.38 -2.16
C ALA A 71 27.35 -23.54 -3.36
N PRO A 72 27.73 -24.13 -4.47
CA PRO A 72 27.90 -23.36 -5.69
C PRO A 72 26.55 -22.74 -6.06
N PRO A 73 26.52 -21.53 -6.64
CA PRO A 73 25.25 -20.93 -7.07
C PRO A 73 24.52 -21.94 -7.98
N PRO A 74 23.23 -22.18 -7.77
CA PRO A 74 22.48 -23.08 -8.62
C PRO A 74 22.56 -22.58 -10.06
N PRO A 75 22.79 -23.46 -11.04
CA PRO A 75 22.85 -23.08 -12.44
C PRO A 75 21.45 -22.72 -12.92
N GLY A 76 21.15 -21.42 -13.03
CA GLY A 76 19.89 -20.97 -13.58
C GLY A 76 19.83 -19.44 -13.75
N PRO A 77 19.07 -18.95 -14.74
CA PRO A 77 19.02 -17.51 -15.07
C PRO A 77 18.23 -16.63 -14.08
N ASN A 78 17.74 -17.19 -12.98
CA ASN A 78 16.89 -16.48 -11.99
C ASN A 78 17.43 -16.53 -10.56
N THR A 79 18.73 -16.67 -10.37
CA THR A 79 19.33 -16.54 -9.05
C THR A 79 19.53 -15.06 -8.75
N THR A 80 18.47 -14.38 -8.35
CA THR A 80 18.49 -13.06 -7.70
C THR A 80 18.72 -13.19 -6.19
N ASP A 81 19.37 -14.23 -5.74
CA ASP A 81 19.85 -14.34 -4.36
C ASP A 81 21.12 -13.51 -4.24
N PHE A 82 20.95 -12.23 -3.95
CA PHE A 82 22.04 -11.32 -3.66
C PHE A 82 22.91 -11.81 -2.49
N SER A 83 22.34 -12.57 -1.61
CA SER A 83 22.97 -13.10 -0.41
C SER A 83 23.60 -14.49 -0.59
N GLY A 84 23.29 -15.19 -1.67
CA GLY A 84 23.82 -16.52 -1.99
C GLY A 84 25.24 -16.54 -2.52
N GLY A 85 25.91 -15.42 -2.64
CA GLY A 85 27.29 -15.36 -3.07
C GLY A 85 28.26 -15.81 -1.97
N LEU A 86 29.13 -16.78 -2.26
CA LEU A 86 30.26 -17.18 -1.41
C LEU A 86 31.02 -15.97 -0.84
N LEU A 87 31.07 -14.88 -1.60
CA LEU A 87 31.74 -13.64 -1.19
C LEU A 87 31.01 -12.94 -0.04
N ALA A 88 29.67 -12.90 -0.07
CA ALA A 88 28.87 -12.29 0.98
C ALA A 88 29.06 -12.98 2.32
N CYS A 89 28.99 -14.31 2.35
CA CYS A 89 29.23 -15.10 3.56
C CYS A 89 30.68 -15.03 4.08
N THR A 90 31.64 -14.76 3.20
CA THR A 90 33.04 -14.62 3.59
C THR A 90 33.31 -13.27 4.25
N ILE A 91 32.66 -12.21 3.76
CA ILE A 91 32.81 -10.84 4.28
C ILE A 91 31.89 -10.63 5.48
N TYR A 92 30.68 -11.14 5.41
CA TYR A 92 29.64 -11.01 6.44
C TYR A 92 29.09 -12.38 6.84
N PRO A 93 29.75 -13.12 7.74
CA PRO A 93 29.30 -14.46 8.16
C PRO A 93 27.88 -14.48 8.73
N GLN A 94 27.41 -13.35 9.29
CA GLN A 94 26.06 -13.18 9.79
C GLN A 94 24.99 -13.20 8.69
N ALA A 95 25.33 -12.82 7.46
CA ALA A 95 24.40 -12.87 6.34
C ALA A 95 24.01 -14.30 5.92
N CYS A 96 24.76 -15.28 6.37
CA CYS A 96 24.56 -16.69 6.06
C CYS A 96 24.04 -17.49 7.26
N ARG A 97 23.48 -16.82 8.24
CA ARG A 97 22.77 -17.50 9.32
C ARG A 97 21.50 -18.10 8.74
N THR A 98 21.38 -19.41 8.86
CA THR A 98 20.14 -20.10 8.62
C THR A 98 19.40 -20.23 9.92
N SER A 99 18.28 -19.59 10.07
CA SER A 99 17.36 -19.93 11.14
C SER A 99 16.33 -20.90 10.60
N PRO A 100 16.30 -22.14 11.07
CA PRO A 100 15.28 -23.09 10.65
C PRO A 100 13.89 -22.77 11.20
N ASP A 101 13.81 -21.92 12.24
CA ASP A 101 12.56 -21.59 12.95
C ASP A 101 12.23 -20.09 12.83
N GLN A 102 12.24 -19.56 11.64
CA GLN A 102 12.21 -18.13 11.34
C GLN A 102 10.92 -17.37 11.58
N LEU A 103 9.92 -17.99 12.13
CA LEU A 103 8.63 -17.33 12.39
C LEU A 103 8.63 -16.50 13.68
N GLY A 104 9.68 -16.52 14.47
CA GLY A 104 9.71 -15.92 15.79
C GLY A 104 10.56 -14.66 15.97
N TYR A 105 11.42 -14.30 15.01
CA TYR A 105 12.30 -13.12 15.10
C TYR A 105 12.77 -12.66 13.72
N ALA A 106 13.30 -11.42 13.65
CA ALA A 106 13.92 -10.84 12.48
C ALA A 106 15.42 -10.62 12.70
N GLU A 107 16.20 -10.65 11.64
CA GLU A 107 17.65 -10.35 11.63
C GLU A 107 17.97 -9.15 10.73
N ASN A 108 17.08 -8.19 10.62
CA ASN A 108 17.26 -7.02 9.77
C ASN A 108 18.30 -6.05 10.38
N ASP A 109 19.17 -5.51 9.56
CA ASP A 109 20.13 -4.48 9.95
C ASP A 109 19.55 -3.06 9.87
N THR A 110 18.44 -2.90 9.19
CA THR A 110 17.68 -1.65 9.06
C THR A 110 16.31 -1.77 9.71
N GLN A 111 15.93 -0.76 10.51
CA GLN A 111 14.57 -0.67 11.03
C GLN A 111 13.61 -0.39 9.88
N HIS A 112 12.58 -1.21 9.76
CA HIS A 112 11.53 -0.98 8.79
C HIS A 112 10.64 0.18 9.24
N ASP A 113 10.34 1.07 8.33
CA ASP A 113 9.43 2.18 8.53
C ASP A 113 8.52 2.34 7.33
N ALA A 114 7.29 2.75 7.56
CA ALA A 114 6.33 3.02 6.50
C ALA A 114 5.36 4.12 6.93
N SER A 115 5.03 4.99 6.00
CA SER A 115 3.99 5.99 6.17
C SER A 115 3.15 6.04 4.89
N VAL A 116 1.85 5.86 5.02
CA VAL A 116 0.89 6.00 3.91
C VAL A 116 -0.20 6.96 4.33
N LYS A 117 -0.30 8.09 3.63
CA LYS A 117 -1.38 9.06 3.83
C LYS A 117 -2.29 9.05 2.62
N THR A 118 -3.58 9.05 2.86
CA THR A 118 -4.59 9.08 1.79
C THR A 118 -5.68 10.06 2.16
N ASP A 119 -5.97 10.99 1.27
CA ASP A 119 -7.14 11.84 1.31
C ASP A 119 -8.03 11.55 0.10
N ALA A 120 -9.33 11.45 0.31
CA ALA A 120 -10.27 11.16 -0.75
C ALA A 120 -11.56 11.95 -0.63
N ILE A 121 -12.10 12.34 -1.79
CA ILE A 121 -13.40 12.99 -1.92
C ILE A 121 -14.18 12.26 -3.00
N THR A 122 -15.41 11.87 -2.69
CA THR A 122 -16.35 11.31 -3.65
C THR A 122 -17.65 12.09 -3.61
N LEU A 123 -18.14 12.52 -4.76
CA LEU A 123 -19.43 13.17 -4.92
C LEU A 123 -20.27 12.40 -5.92
N ASN A 124 -21.43 11.95 -5.48
CA ASN A 124 -22.45 11.35 -6.35
C ASN A 124 -23.66 12.27 -6.36
N MET A 125 -24.06 12.72 -7.53
CA MET A 125 -25.26 13.52 -7.71
C MET A 125 -26.20 12.84 -8.69
N SER A 126 -27.49 12.91 -8.42
CA SER A 126 -28.52 12.48 -9.35
C SER A 126 -29.62 13.51 -9.46
N TYR A 127 -30.13 13.70 -10.66
CA TYR A 127 -31.24 14.58 -10.94
C TYR A 127 -32.25 13.92 -11.91
N GLU A 128 -33.47 13.76 -11.45
CA GLU A 128 -34.57 13.26 -12.28
C GLU A 128 -35.10 14.36 -13.19
N LEU A 129 -34.76 14.32 -14.48
CA LEU A 129 -35.27 15.25 -15.48
C LEU A 129 -36.77 15.08 -15.66
N ASN A 130 -37.22 13.84 -15.66
CA ASN A 130 -38.61 13.42 -15.66
C ASN A 130 -38.73 11.97 -15.21
N ASP A 131 -39.93 11.39 -15.21
CA ASP A 131 -40.20 10.04 -14.70
C ASP A 131 -39.44 8.92 -15.44
N ASN A 132 -38.86 9.23 -16.60
CA ASN A 132 -38.16 8.25 -17.44
C ASN A 132 -36.68 8.56 -17.65
N LEU A 133 -36.18 9.71 -17.20
CA LEU A 133 -34.84 10.16 -17.46
C LEU A 133 -34.17 10.70 -16.20
N THR A 134 -32.99 10.18 -15.89
CA THR A 134 -32.14 10.61 -14.78
C THR A 134 -30.74 10.94 -15.29
N VAL A 135 -30.22 12.09 -14.91
CA VAL A 135 -28.81 12.44 -15.07
C VAL A 135 -28.08 12.14 -13.77
N LYS A 136 -26.92 11.48 -13.88
CA LYS A 136 -26.00 11.29 -12.76
C LYS A 136 -24.68 11.95 -13.07
N TYR A 137 -24.07 12.53 -12.02
CA TYR A 137 -22.69 13.00 -12.05
C TYR A 137 -21.93 12.36 -10.90
N ILE A 138 -20.79 11.76 -11.22
CA ILE A 138 -19.90 11.11 -10.27
C ILE A 138 -18.55 11.79 -10.37
N PHE A 139 -18.06 12.27 -9.24
CA PHE A 139 -16.74 12.85 -9.09
C PHE A 139 -15.95 12.06 -8.06
N GLY A 140 -14.70 11.81 -8.36
CA GLY A 140 -13.73 11.20 -7.45
C GLY A 140 -12.41 11.95 -7.48
N TYR A 141 -11.89 12.26 -6.29
CA TYR A 141 -10.53 12.73 -6.08
C TYR A 141 -9.86 11.85 -5.03
N ARG A 142 -8.60 11.53 -5.26
CA ARG A 142 -7.75 10.83 -4.29
C ARG A 142 -6.31 11.33 -4.41
N ASP A 143 -5.73 11.63 -3.27
CA ASP A 143 -4.32 11.91 -3.07
C ASP A 143 -3.70 10.84 -2.17
N VAL A 144 -2.53 10.34 -2.51
CA VAL A 144 -1.79 9.35 -1.72
C VAL A 144 -0.32 9.71 -1.71
N THR A 145 0.23 9.80 -0.50
CA THR A 145 1.68 9.87 -0.27
C THR A 145 2.13 8.62 0.46
N GLU A 146 3.18 7.99 -0.01
CA GLU A 146 3.75 6.79 0.58
C GLU A 146 5.26 6.94 0.72
N ASP A 147 5.78 6.74 1.93
CA ASP A 147 7.20 6.64 2.25
C ASP A 147 7.48 5.28 2.86
N ARG A 148 8.53 4.61 2.40
CA ARG A 148 8.94 3.31 2.95
C ARG A 148 10.46 3.18 3.02
N ILE A 149 10.93 2.68 4.16
CA ILE A 149 12.32 2.27 4.37
C ILE A 149 12.29 0.82 4.82
N TYR A 150 13.05 -0.03 4.15
CA TYR A 150 13.13 -1.42 4.54
C TYR A 150 14.45 -2.08 4.12
N ASP A 151 14.86 -3.03 4.94
CA ASP A 151 15.94 -3.95 4.64
C ASP A 151 15.47 -4.89 3.52
N TYR A 152 16.07 -4.76 2.35
CA TYR A 152 15.66 -5.53 1.17
C TYR A 152 16.28 -6.92 1.15
N ASP A 153 17.46 -7.09 1.73
CA ASP A 153 18.12 -8.40 1.79
C ASP A 153 17.66 -9.27 2.97
N GLY A 154 17.03 -8.71 3.99
CA GLY A 154 16.44 -9.43 5.11
C GLY A 154 17.47 -10.14 5.98
N SER A 155 18.69 -9.60 6.09
CA SER A 155 19.79 -10.19 6.84
C SER A 155 20.40 -9.20 7.84
N ALA A 156 21.28 -9.69 8.70
CA ALA A 156 22.04 -8.86 9.65
C ALA A 156 23.23 -8.13 9.01
N ALA A 157 23.41 -8.22 7.71
CA ALA A 157 24.50 -7.62 6.98
C ALA A 157 24.02 -6.40 6.18
N PRO A 158 24.74 -5.28 6.20
CA PRO A 158 24.32 -4.05 5.54
C PRO A 158 24.60 -4.12 4.03
N PHE A 159 23.79 -4.88 3.31
CA PHE A 159 23.95 -5.00 1.87
C PHE A 159 23.05 -4.05 1.10
N ILE A 160 21.73 -4.07 1.36
CA ILE A 160 20.78 -3.29 0.62
C ILE A 160 19.66 -2.81 1.53
N THR A 161 19.66 -1.54 1.83
CA THR A 161 18.48 -0.81 2.32
C THR A 161 17.78 -0.19 1.12
N LEU A 162 16.47 -0.30 1.06
CA LEU A 162 15.68 0.32 0.02
C LEU A 162 14.76 1.36 0.62
N GLU A 163 14.88 2.58 0.09
CA GLU A 163 13.98 3.69 0.39
C GLU A 163 13.11 3.93 -0.84
N ARG A 164 11.82 4.07 -0.64
CA ARG A 164 10.86 4.34 -1.72
C ARG A 164 9.89 5.41 -1.30
N TRP A 165 9.73 6.38 -2.17
CA TRP A 165 8.78 7.45 -2.03
C TRP A 165 7.85 7.49 -3.25
N ASN A 166 6.54 7.57 -3.00
CA ASN A 166 5.53 7.66 -4.03
C ASN A 166 4.56 8.79 -3.71
N VAL A 167 4.22 9.57 -4.73
CA VAL A 167 3.08 10.48 -4.70
C VAL A 167 2.15 10.11 -5.83
N TYR A 168 0.89 10.08 -5.53
CA TYR A 168 -0.14 9.71 -6.47
C TYR A 168 -1.35 10.58 -6.24
N ASP A 169 -1.76 11.31 -7.25
CA ASP A 169 -3.04 11.97 -7.27
C ASP A 169 -3.88 11.55 -8.48
N GLN A 170 -5.17 11.50 -8.30
CA GLN A 170 -6.11 11.20 -9.37
C GLN A 170 -7.39 12.01 -9.23
N THR A 171 -7.94 12.37 -10.37
CA THR A 171 -9.25 12.99 -10.48
C THR A 171 -10.08 12.28 -11.55
N SER A 172 -11.34 12.04 -11.27
CA SER A 172 -12.25 11.43 -12.22
C SER A 172 -13.60 12.14 -12.24
N HIS A 173 -14.18 12.20 -13.42
CA HIS A 173 -15.50 12.76 -13.67
C HIS A 173 -16.28 11.81 -14.56
N GLU A 174 -17.52 11.53 -14.19
CA GLU A 174 -18.43 10.74 -14.99
C GLU A 174 -19.79 11.42 -15.04
N ILE A 175 -20.34 11.56 -16.22
CA ILE A 175 -21.72 12.01 -16.44
C ILE A 175 -22.46 10.87 -17.12
N GLN A 176 -23.59 10.46 -16.57
CA GLN A 176 -24.45 9.42 -17.09
C GLN A 176 -25.85 9.97 -17.36
N LEU A 177 -26.44 9.55 -18.46
CA LEU A 177 -27.88 9.68 -18.75
C LEU A 177 -28.49 8.28 -18.71
N ASN A 178 -29.39 8.07 -17.76
CA ASN A 178 -30.12 6.82 -17.60
C ASN A 178 -31.58 7.04 -18.05
N GLY A 179 -32.09 6.15 -18.88
CA GLY A 179 -33.44 6.26 -19.40
C GLY A 179 -34.17 4.94 -19.42
N SER A 180 -35.50 5.00 -19.23
CA SER A 180 -36.40 3.86 -19.32
C SER A 180 -37.67 4.26 -20.07
N TYR A 181 -37.86 3.72 -21.27
CA TYR A 181 -39.02 3.95 -22.13
C TYR A 181 -39.61 2.64 -22.61
N ASN A 182 -40.88 2.37 -22.27
CA ASN A 182 -41.56 1.13 -22.60
C ASN A 182 -40.73 -0.11 -22.15
N ASN A 183 -40.18 -0.84 -23.13
CA ASN A 183 -39.39 -2.04 -22.88
C ASN A 183 -37.88 -1.83 -23.10
N VAL A 184 -37.43 -0.58 -23.19
CA VAL A 184 -36.01 -0.24 -23.42
C VAL A 184 -35.48 0.53 -22.24
N GLU A 185 -34.42 -0.02 -21.62
CA GLU A 185 -33.60 0.67 -20.63
C GLU A 185 -32.23 0.95 -21.26
N PHE A 186 -31.73 2.14 -21.04
CA PHE A 186 -30.40 2.53 -21.54
C PHE A 186 -29.64 3.38 -20.56
N THR A 187 -28.31 3.28 -20.64
CA THR A 187 -27.35 4.19 -20.00
C THR A 187 -26.37 4.68 -21.06
N ALA A 188 -26.17 5.97 -21.13
CA ALA A 188 -25.14 6.60 -21.95
C ALA A 188 -24.34 7.55 -21.05
N GLY A 189 -23.03 7.63 -21.24
CA GLY A 189 -22.22 8.46 -20.38
C GLY A 189 -20.88 8.87 -21.02
N LEU A 190 -20.25 9.81 -20.35
CA LEU A 190 -18.90 10.27 -20.64
C LEU A 190 -18.08 10.16 -19.35
N TYR A 191 -16.88 9.62 -19.49
CA TYR A 191 -15.92 9.47 -18.41
C TYR A 191 -14.63 10.20 -18.76
N MET A 192 -14.10 10.94 -17.80
CA MET A 192 -12.80 11.57 -17.87
C MET A 192 -11.98 11.22 -16.62
N PHE A 193 -10.73 10.91 -16.83
CA PHE A 193 -9.82 10.50 -15.79
C PHE A 193 -8.46 11.16 -16.02
N GLU A 194 -7.90 11.72 -14.96
CA GLU A 194 -6.56 12.28 -14.91
C GLU A 194 -5.83 11.69 -13.72
N LYS A 195 -4.57 11.38 -13.92
CA LYS A 195 -3.71 10.79 -12.90
C LYS A 195 -2.31 11.32 -13.07
N GLU A 196 -1.72 11.77 -11.95
CA GLU A 196 -0.29 12.02 -11.82
C GLU A 196 0.32 11.01 -10.85
N PHE A 197 1.48 10.50 -11.20
CA PHE A 197 2.19 9.54 -10.38
C PHE A 197 3.68 9.82 -10.45
N GLU A 198 4.28 10.07 -9.32
CA GLU A 198 5.71 10.22 -9.14
C GLU A 198 6.23 9.14 -8.20
N GLN A 199 7.30 8.49 -8.59
CA GLN A 199 7.98 7.50 -7.78
C GLN A 199 9.46 7.78 -7.79
N ASP A 200 10.04 7.83 -6.61
CA ASP A 200 11.47 7.86 -6.42
C ASP A 200 11.92 6.74 -5.48
N TRP A 201 13.15 6.29 -5.65
CA TRP A 201 13.73 5.27 -4.80
C TRP A 201 15.24 5.36 -4.77
N ALA A 202 15.79 5.05 -3.62
CA ALA A 202 17.21 5.00 -3.37
C ALA A 202 17.61 3.66 -2.77
N THR A 203 18.84 3.24 -3.01
CA THR A 203 19.47 2.09 -2.37
C THR A 203 20.71 2.57 -1.63
N GLY A 204 20.84 2.19 -0.37
CA GLY A 204 22.00 2.43 0.47
C GLY A 204 22.73 1.15 0.84
#